data_96f395a9d05f915c8f423022d878ea93
#
_entry.id   96f395a9d05f915c8f423022d878ea93
#
_cell.length_a   1.000
_cell.length_b   1.000
_cell.length_c   1.000
_cell.angle_alpha   90.00
_cell.angle_beta   90.00
_cell.angle_gamma   90.00
#
_symmetry.space_group_name_H-M   'P 1'
#
loop_
_entity.id
_entity.type
_entity.pdbx_description
1 polymer ?
#
loop_
_entity_poly.entity_id
_entity_poly.type
_entity_poly.pdbx_seq_one_letter_code
_entity_poly.pdbx_strand_id
1 'polypeptide(L)'
;MMQFSRPGNFKSSAYICATLALASFAGTVAAQNTTSKMEGMQLSNDQPIAIESDQLEIRDQERKAYFTGNVKVVQGTTTLQAGKMTVLYKGEGSSLTSGDANIDKIFVDNQVFLNSGTQKATADHGEFDMAAQTFILSGKQVVLSQEKNVFTGCKLTVLMNTGEAKLESCGGPVRIMLDPKSQKKQ
;
A
#
# COMPACT_ATOMS: atom_id res chain seq x y z
N MET A 1 55.90 -51.44 -21.98
CA MET A 1 55.79 -52.63 -22.87
C MET A 1 54.55 -52.40 -23.69
N MET A 2 54.76 -52.00 -24.97
CA MET A 2 54.26 -52.73 -26.15
C MET A 2 52.73 -52.84 -26.21
N GLN A 3 51.97 -52.57 -27.24
CA GLN A 3 52.20 -52.16 -28.65
C GLN A 3 50.84 -52.08 -29.31
N PHE A 4 50.67 -51.14 -30.20
CA PHE A 4 50.08 -51.20 -31.52
C PHE A 4 48.80 -52.04 -31.77
N SER A 5 47.72 -51.49 -32.33
CA SER A 5 47.51 -51.57 -33.78
C SER A 5 46.21 -50.81 -34.24
N ARG A 6 46.31 -50.00 -35.26
CA ARG A 6 45.29 -49.57 -36.25
C ARG A 6 45.18 -50.67 -37.32
N PRO A 7 44.33 -50.54 -38.36
CA PRO A 7 43.24 -49.63 -38.75
C PRO A 7 42.00 -50.36 -39.32
N GLY A 8 40.97 -49.64 -39.77
CA GLY A 8 39.91 -50.16 -40.60
C GLY A 8 38.99 -49.09 -41.13
N ASN A 9 39.30 -48.52 -42.28
CA ASN A 9 38.37 -47.72 -43.09
C ASN A 9 37.21 -48.58 -43.57
N PHE A 10 35.98 -48.03 -43.45
CA PHE A 10 34.91 -48.38 -44.43
C PHE A 10 34.13 -47.14 -44.81
N LYS A 11 34.15 -46.86 -46.10
CA LYS A 11 33.36 -45.87 -46.82
C LYS A 11 31.94 -46.43 -47.01
N SER A 12 30.97 -45.56 -46.93
CA SER A 12 29.88 -45.38 -47.83
C SER A 12 28.59 -44.95 -47.18
N SER A 13 28.13 -43.95 -47.68
CA SER A 13 26.86 -43.64 -48.36
C SER A 13 25.89 -42.76 -47.67
N ALA A 14 25.64 -41.66 -48.35
CA ALA A 14 24.70 -40.63 -48.07
C ALA A 14 23.24 -41.13 -47.89
N TYR A 15 22.56 -40.60 -46.88
CA TYR A 15 21.13 -40.26 -47.00
C TYR A 15 20.90 -38.97 -46.20
N ILE A 16 20.57 -37.96 -46.95
CA ILE A 16 20.06 -36.66 -46.49
C ILE A 16 18.64 -36.88 -46.00
N CYS A 17 18.43 -36.80 -44.69
CA CYS A 17 17.09 -36.54 -44.15
C CYS A 17 17.13 -35.22 -43.41
N ALA A 18 16.67 -34.18 -44.09
CA ALA A 18 16.41 -32.87 -43.53
C ALA A 18 15.19 -32.98 -42.59
N THR A 19 15.40 -33.11 -41.31
CA THR A 19 14.35 -32.93 -40.30
C THR A 19 14.38 -31.48 -39.83
N LEU A 20 13.37 -30.74 -40.29
CA LEU A 20 13.05 -29.40 -39.83
C LEU A 20 12.61 -29.47 -38.38
N ALA A 21 13.51 -29.18 -37.44
CA ALA A 21 13.17 -29.00 -36.04
C ALA A 21 12.53 -27.60 -35.86
N LEU A 22 11.20 -27.53 -35.81
CA LEU A 22 10.48 -26.35 -35.32
C LEU A 22 10.78 -26.23 -33.83
N ALA A 23 11.72 -25.37 -33.46
CA ALA A 23 11.90 -24.92 -32.09
C ALA A 23 10.75 -23.99 -31.71
N SER A 24 9.74 -24.53 -31.03
CA SER A 24 8.67 -23.76 -30.40
C SER A 24 9.28 -22.97 -29.22
N PHE A 25 9.57 -21.70 -29.43
CA PHE A 25 9.86 -20.76 -28.34
C PHE A 25 8.55 -20.53 -27.57
N ALA A 26 8.32 -21.29 -26.53
CA ALA A 26 7.34 -20.97 -25.50
C ALA A 26 7.89 -19.77 -24.70
N GLY A 27 7.60 -18.56 -25.15
CA GLY A 27 7.86 -17.36 -24.39
C GLY A 27 6.99 -17.37 -23.13
N THR A 28 7.62 -17.52 -21.96
CA THR A 28 6.99 -17.29 -20.67
C THR A 28 6.64 -15.82 -20.59
N VAL A 29 5.35 -15.50 -20.74
CA VAL A 29 4.83 -14.16 -20.42
C VAL A 29 4.92 -14.01 -18.91
N ALA A 30 5.97 -13.39 -18.41
CA ALA A 30 6.02 -12.93 -17.03
C ALA A 30 4.98 -11.82 -16.89
N ALA A 31 3.88 -12.11 -16.20
CA ALA A 31 2.93 -11.10 -15.78
C ALA A 31 3.67 -10.11 -14.87
N GLN A 32 3.98 -8.93 -15.38
CA GLN A 32 4.51 -7.84 -14.58
C GLN A 32 3.39 -7.34 -13.69
N ASN A 33 3.41 -7.74 -12.42
CA ASN A 33 2.60 -7.12 -11.38
C ASN A 33 3.13 -5.69 -11.20
N THR A 34 2.47 -4.73 -11.84
CA THR A 34 2.68 -3.31 -11.54
C THR A 34 2.05 -2.99 -10.20
N THR A 35 2.77 -3.26 -9.14
CA THR A 35 2.43 -2.82 -7.79
C THR A 35 2.80 -1.34 -7.72
N SER A 36 1.82 -0.45 -7.79
CA SER A 36 2.02 0.96 -7.47
C SER A 36 2.31 1.06 -5.99
N LYS A 37 3.57 1.29 -5.61
CA LYS A 37 3.94 1.57 -4.23
C LYS A 37 3.39 2.93 -3.83
N MET A 38 2.49 2.93 -2.86
CA MET A 38 2.02 4.14 -2.20
C MET A 38 3.05 4.54 -1.14
N GLU A 39 4.18 5.08 -1.58
CA GLU A 39 5.17 5.68 -0.70
C GLU A 39 4.61 7.01 -0.18
N GLY A 40 4.40 7.12 1.12
CA GLY A 40 4.02 8.40 1.74
C GLY A 40 2.77 8.37 2.63
N MET A 41 1.92 7.35 2.59
CA MET A 41 0.79 7.23 3.52
C MET A 41 1.14 6.42 4.77
N GLN A 42 2.40 6.45 5.19
CA GLN A 42 2.89 5.76 6.38
C GLN A 42 2.93 6.73 7.54
N LEU A 43 2.32 6.36 8.66
CA LEU A 43 2.59 6.95 9.95
C LEU A 43 3.84 6.27 10.52
N SER A 44 4.81 7.07 10.95
CA SER A 44 6.07 6.59 11.54
C SER A 44 5.97 6.59 13.06
N ASN A 45 6.50 5.57 13.70
CA ASN A 45 6.64 5.56 15.16
C ASN A 45 7.82 6.41 15.65
N ASP A 46 8.70 6.85 14.74
CA ASP A 46 9.96 7.53 15.07
C ASP A 46 9.88 9.06 14.95
N GLN A 47 8.75 9.59 14.50
CA GLN A 47 8.58 11.05 14.32
C GLN A 47 7.50 11.58 15.27
N PRO A 48 7.67 12.78 15.81
CA PRO A 48 6.66 13.40 16.63
C PRO A 48 5.39 13.65 15.84
N ILE A 49 4.25 13.38 16.48
CA ILE A 49 2.91 13.61 15.94
C ILE A 49 2.32 14.84 16.63
N ALA A 50 1.91 15.84 15.87
CA ALA A 50 1.14 16.96 16.35
C ALA A 50 -0.35 16.71 16.11
N ILE A 51 -1.19 16.84 17.12
CA ILE A 51 -2.64 16.66 17.05
C ILE A 51 -3.31 17.94 17.55
N GLU A 52 -4.21 18.48 16.75
CA GLU A 52 -5.07 19.62 17.08
C GLU A 52 -6.53 19.16 17.02
N SER A 53 -7.38 19.63 17.93
CA SER A 53 -8.82 19.38 17.94
C SER A 53 -9.52 20.43 18.81
N ASP A 54 -10.84 20.60 18.64
CA ASP A 54 -11.62 21.47 19.50
C ASP A 54 -11.74 20.92 20.93
N GLN A 55 -11.78 19.59 21.07
CA GLN A 55 -11.94 18.91 22.33
C GLN A 55 -11.14 17.60 22.40
N LEU A 56 -10.51 17.35 23.55
CA LEU A 56 -9.82 16.12 23.90
C LEU A 56 -10.40 15.54 25.20
N GLU A 57 -10.79 14.28 25.16
CA GLU A 57 -11.17 13.48 26.33
C GLU A 57 -10.27 12.23 26.40
N ILE A 58 -9.59 12.03 27.54
CA ILE A 58 -8.74 10.86 27.77
C ILE A 58 -9.40 9.98 28.84
N ARG A 59 -9.57 8.72 28.52
CA ARG A 59 -10.10 7.68 29.40
C ARG A 59 -9.07 6.60 29.60
N ASP A 60 -8.15 6.79 30.51
CA ASP A 60 -7.04 5.87 30.75
C ASP A 60 -7.50 4.47 31.17
N GLN A 61 -8.62 4.35 31.89
CA GLN A 61 -9.19 3.05 32.24
C GLN A 61 -9.65 2.25 31.01
N GLU A 62 -10.11 2.93 29.99
CA GLU A 62 -10.48 2.34 28.69
C GLU A 62 -9.32 2.27 27.72
N ARG A 63 -8.19 2.90 28.04
CA ARG A 63 -7.04 3.09 27.16
C ARG A 63 -7.42 3.75 25.85
N LYS A 64 -8.22 4.81 25.94
CA LYS A 64 -8.74 5.54 24.79
C LYS A 64 -8.60 7.04 24.97
N ALA A 65 -8.32 7.71 23.87
CA ALA A 65 -8.44 9.16 23.77
C ALA A 65 -9.38 9.51 22.61
N TYR A 66 -10.24 10.47 22.85
CA TYR A 66 -11.23 10.96 21.93
C TYR A 66 -10.92 12.42 21.58
N PHE A 67 -10.69 12.68 20.30
CA PHE A 67 -10.52 14.01 19.75
C PHE A 67 -11.77 14.33 18.94
N THR A 68 -12.39 15.47 19.21
CA THR A 68 -13.66 15.84 18.58
C THR A 68 -13.61 17.28 18.09
N GLY A 69 -14.12 17.51 16.89
CA GLY A 69 -14.16 18.80 16.21
C GLY A 69 -12.84 19.21 15.61
N ASN A 70 -12.85 19.53 14.31
CA ASN A 70 -11.71 20.06 13.56
C ASN A 70 -10.38 19.32 13.79
N VAL A 71 -10.46 17.99 13.89
CA VAL A 71 -9.27 17.17 14.17
C VAL A 71 -8.29 17.32 13.02
N LYS A 72 -7.04 17.66 13.37
CA LYS A 72 -5.92 17.74 12.44
C LYS A 72 -4.70 17.06 13.06
N VAL A 73 -4.16 16.11 12.33
CA VAL A 73 -2.93 15.38 12.71
C VAL A 73 -1.86 15.71 11.68
N VAL A 74 -0.68 16.06 12.14
CA VAL A 74 0.48 16.33 11.28
C VAL A 74 1.66 15.49 11.73
N GLN A 75 2.23 14.75 10.80
CA GLN A 75 3.48 14.01 10.99
C GLN A 75 4.33 14.12 9.71
N GLY A 76 5.46 14.81 9.80
CA GLY A 76 6.30 15.06 8.64
C GLY A 76 5.53 15.76 7.51
N THR A 77 5.45 15.12 6.34
CA THR A 77 4.68 15.61 5.18
C THR A 77 3.23 15.12 5.14
N THR A 78 2.85 14.29 6.10
CA THR A 78 1.50 13.71 6.18
C THR A 78 0.59 14.58 7.04
N THR A 79 -0.57 14.91 6.52
CA THR A 79 -1.65 15.61 7.23
C THR A 79 -2.92 14.79 7.12
N LEU A 80 -3.53 14.51 8.27
CA LEU A 80 -4.85 13.88 8.37
C LEU A 80 -5.82 14.89 8.97
N GLN A 81 -7.00 15.01 8.39
CA GLN A 81 -8.10 15.83 8.92
C GLN A 81 -9.36 14.97 9.04
N ALA A 82 -10.15 15.19 10.08
CA ALA A 82 -11.40 14.50 10.33
C ALA A 82 -12.30 15.30 11.28
N GLY A 83 -13.58 14.96 11.36
CA GLY A 83 -14.47 15.54 12.38
C GLY A 83 -14.28 14.90 13.75
N LYS A 84 -13.80 13.64 13.79
CA LYS A 84 -13.57 12.89 15.03
C LYS A 84 -12.42 11.91 14.85
N MET A 85 -11.63 11.72 15.91
CA MET A 85 -10.60 10.68 15.99
C MET A 85 -10.66 9.98 17.35
N THR A 86 -10.51 8.66 17.34
CA THR A 86 -10.38 7.85 18.54
C THR A 86 -9.06 7.08 18.46
N VAL A 87 -8.21 7.25 19.46
CA VAL A 87 -6.93 6.56 19.59
C VAL A 87 -7.06 5.48 20.66
N LEU A 88 -6.75 4.24 20.31
CA LEU A 88 -6.59 3.13 21.23
C LEU A 88 -5.10 2.91 21.48
N TYR A 89 -4.73 2.74 22.72
CA TYR A 89 -3.35 2.48 23.13
C TYR A 89 -3.25 1.30 24.08
N LYS A 90 -2.09 0.68 24.18
CA LYS A 90 -1.81 -0.49 25.01
C LYS A 90 -0.55 -0.25 25.87
N GLY A 91 -0.42 -1.10 26.89
CA GLY A 91 0.64 -1.08 27.87
C GLY A 91 0.08 -0.94 29.30
N GLU A 92 0.61 -1.69 30.27
CA GLU A 92 0.29 -1.51 31.68
C GLU A 92 0.92 -0.22 32.18
N GLY A 93 0.11 0.66 32.77
CA GLY A 93 0.58 1.97 33.26
C GLY A 93 0.86 3.02 32.18
N SER A 94 0.61 2.70 30.89
CA SER A 94 0.78 3.68 29.81
C SER A 94 -0.39 4.67 29.78
N SER A 95 -0.04 5.95 29.64
CA SER A 95 -1.00 7.03 29.44
C SER A 95 -0.53 7.92 28.30
N LEU A 96 -1.45 8.48 27.54
CA LEU A 96 -1.13 9.46 26.51
C LEU A 96 -0.48 10.73 27.10
N THR A 97 -0.80 11.05 28.33
CA THR A 97 -0.25 12.22 29.03
C THR A 97 1.19 12.03 29.51
N SER A 98 1.62 10.79 29.76
CA SER A 98 3.02 10.46 30.10
C SER A 98 3.95 10.30 28.92
N GLY A 99 3.38 10.20 27.70
CA GLY A 99 4.15 9.97 26.48
C GLY A 99 4.59 8.51 26.25
N ASP A 100 4.21 7.60 27.15
CA ASP A 100 4.60 6.17 27.08
C ASP A 100 3.56 5.31 26.36
N ALA A 101 2.51 5.93 25.81
CA ALA A 101 1.42 5.23 25.18
C ALA A 101 1.86 4.59 23.85
N ASN A 102 1.80 3.27 23.78
CA ASN A 102 1.96 2.54 22.54
C ASN A 102 0.63 2.52 21.79
N ILE A 103 0.53 3.25 20.69
CA ILE A 103 -0.69 3.31 19.87
C ILE A 103 -0.93 1.95 19.23
N ASP A 104 -2.14 1.44 19.44
CA ASP A 104 -2.61 0.18 18.86
C ASP A 104 -3.42 0.42 17.59
N LYS A 105 -4.49 1.22 17.70
CA LYS A 105 -5.36 1.59 16.57
C LYS A 105 -5.76 3.05 16.62
N ILE A 106 -6.00 3.61 15.45
CA ILE A 106 -6.61 4.94 15.31
C ILE A 106 -7.83 4.80 14.41
N PHE A 107 -8.97 5.29 14.87
CA PHE A 107 -10.19 5.43 14.08
C PHE A 107 -10.43 6.91 13.81
N VAL A 108 -10.77 7.23 12.58
CA VAL A 108 -11.12 8.59 12.16
C VAL A 108 -12.45 8.57 11.42
N ASP A 109 -13.29 9.55 11.73
CA ASP A 109 -14.66 9.61 11.23
C ASP A 109 -15.03 11.03 10.85
N ASN A 110 -16.03 11.14 9.97
CA ASN A 110 -16.61 12.38 9.49
C ASN A 110 -15.63 13.21 8.63
N GLN A 111 -15.79 13.10 7.33
CA GLN A 111 -15.04 13.87 6.33
C GLN A 111 -13.52 13.68 6.45
N VAL A 112 -13.10 12.44 6.39
CA VAL A 112 -11.67 12.10 6.44
C VAL A 112 -10.96 12.62 5.21
N PHE A 113 -9.92 13.42 5.42
CA PHE A 113 -9.01 13.88 4.38
C PHE A 113 -7.57 13.54 4.79
N LEU A 114 -6.89 12.80 3.95
CA LEU A 114 -5.48 12.43 4.12
C LEU A 114 -4.68 13.04 2.98
N ASN A 115 -3.60 13.72 3.32
CA ASN A 115 -2.65 14.27 2.35
C ASN A 115 -1.24 13.85 2.75
N SER A 116 -0.50 13.26 1.81
CA SER A 116 0.90 12.89 2.00
C SER A 116 1.68 13.11 0.70
N GLY A 117 2.46 14.17 0.67
CA GLY A 117 3.20 14.55 -0.52
C GLY A 117 2.29 14.77 -1.73
N THR A 118 2.43 13.93 -2.75
CA THR A 118 1.63 13.99 -3.99
C THR A 118 0.34 13.19 -3.93
N GLN A 119 0.09 12.49 -2.81
CA GLN A 119 -1.06 11.62 -2.63
C GLN A 119 -2.10 12.30 -1.73
N LYS A 120 -3.36 12.22 -2.12
CA LYS A 120 -4.50 12.70 -1.34
C LYS A 120 -5.59 11.66 -1.35
N ALA A 121 -6.23 11.46 -0.20
CA ALA A 121 -7.39 10.58 -0.13
C ALA A 121 -8.52 11.22 0.67
N THR A 122 -9.76 10.93 0.28
CA THR A 122 -10.97 11.33 1.01
C THR A 122 -11.84 10.12 1.26
N ALA A 123 -12.50 10.09 2.43
CA ALA A 123 -13.40 9.03 2.84
C ALA A 123 -14.38 9.52 3.92
N ASP A 124 -15.33 8.67 4.32
CA ASP A 124 -16.18 8.94 5.48
C ASP A 124 -15.51 8.44 6.78
N HIS A 125 -14.77 7.32 6.68
CA HIS A 125 -14.14 6.62 7.81
C HIS A 125 -12.73 6.18 7.47
N GLY A 126 -11.88 6.09 8.49
CA GLY A 126 -10.55 5.52 8.38
C GLY A 126 -10.17 4.71 9.62
N GLU A 127 -9.43 3.62 9.44
CA GLU A 127 -8.86 2.79 10.47
C GLU A 127 -7.37 2.58 10.19
N PHE A 128 -6.53 2.88 11.16
CA PHE A 128 -5.10 2.57 11.16
C PHE A 128 -4.85 1.49 12.22
N ASP A 129 -4.39 0.33 11.82
CA ASP A 129 -3.99 -0.76 12.70
C ASP A 129 -2.45 -0.83 12.69
N MET A 130 -1.85 -0.41 13.82
CA MET A 130 -0.39 -0.34 13.94
C MET A 130 0.23 -1.74 14.07
N ALA A 131 -0.49 -2.70 14.66
CA ALA A 131 -0.01 -4.07 14.79
C ALA A 131 -0.05 -4.82 13.46
N ALA A 132 -1.15 -4.68 12.72
CA ALA A 132 -1.31 -5.29 11.39
C ALA A 132 -0.58 -4.51 10.30
N GLN A 133 -0.08 -3.31 10.58
CA GLN A 133 0.51 -2.40 9.58
C GLN A 133 -0.44 -2.18 8.40
N THR A 134 -1.72 -1.96 8.70
CA THR A 134 -2.76 -1.72 7.70
C THR A 134 -3.45 -0.38 7.93
N PHE A 135 -3.85 0.20 6.82
CA PHE A 135 -4.63 1.41 6.78
C PHE A 135 -5.83 1.20 5.87
N ILE A 136 -7.03 1.47 6.38
CA ILE A 136 -8.28 1.28 5.65
C ILE A 136 -9.03 2.60 5.60
N LEU A 137 -9.42 3.04 4.41
CA LEU A 137 -10.40 4.10 4.20
C LEU A 137 -11.69 3.49 3.66
N SER A 138 -12.83 3.95 4.14
CA SER A 138 -14.13 3.47 3.69
C SER A 138 -15.21 4.56 3.74
N GLY A 139 -16.29 4.33 3.00
CA GLY A 139 -17.42 5.24 2.97
C GLY A 139 -18.30 5.07 1.75
N LYS A 140 -19.22 6.00 1.55
CA LYS A 140 -20.03 6.05 0.33
C LYS A 140 -19.17 6.17 -0.92
N GLN A 141 -18.11 6.93 -0.80
CA GLN A 141 -17.11 7.13 -1.84
C GLN A 141 -15.74 7.34 -1.20
N VAL A 142 -14.75 6.60 -1.68
CA VAL A 142 -13.33 6.82 -1.41
C VAL A 142 -12.70 7.33 -2.69
N VAL A 143 -12.05 8.48 -2.60
CA VAL A 143 -11.30 9.05 -3.72
C VAL A 143 -9.83 9.08 -3.33
N LEU A 144 -8.98 8.49 -4.15
CA LEU A 144 -7.53 8.57 -4.05
C LEU A 144 -7.02 9.33 -5.25
N SER A 145 -6.26 10.38 -5.02
CA SER A 145 -5.54 11.14 -6.06
C SER A 145 -4.04 10.94 -5.87
N GLN A 146 -3.36 10.62 -6.94
CA GLN A 146 -1.90 10.55 -6.99
C GLN A 146 -1.42 11.40 -8.17
N GLU A 147 -0.80 12.53 -7.89
CA GLU A 147 -0.50 13.57 -8.88
C GLU A 147 -1.78 13.99 -9.63
N LYS A 148 -1.91 13.58 -10.90
CA LYS A 148 -3.09 13.86 -11.76
C LYS A 148 -3.97 12.64 -11.99
N ASN A 149 -3.59 11.50 -11.45
CA ASN A 149 -4.38 10.28 -11.53
C ASN A 149 -5.41 10.25 -10.41
N VAL A 150 -6.63 9.82 -10.72
CA VAL A 150 -7.73 9.74 -9.75
C VAL A 150 -8.32 8.33 -9.78
N PHE A 151 -8.45 7.76 -8.59
CA PHE A 151 -9.02 6.44 -8.35
C PHE A 151 -10.25 6.60 -7.45
N THR A 152 -11.35 5.99 -7.82
CA THR A 152 -12.61 6.10 -7.08
C THR A 152 -13.18 4.71 -6.80
N GLY A 153 -13.50 4.45 -5.54
CA GLY A 153 -14.13 3.23 -5.04
C GLY A 153 -14.95 3.53 -3.79
N CYS A 154 -15.09 2.55 -2.90
CA CYS A 154 -15.74 2.74 -1.60
C CYS A 154 -14.91 2.23 -0.41
N LYS A 155 -13.89 1.41 -0.69
CA LYS A 155 -12.95 0.92 0.33
C LYS A 155 -11.56 0.84 -0.27
N LEU A 156 -10.62 1.50 0.38
CA LEU A 156 -9.20 1.44 0.09
C LEU A 156 -8.50 0.75 1.26
N THR A 157 -7.78 -0.31 0.98
CA THR A 157 -6.90 -0.99 1.95
C THR A 157 -5.46 -0.81 1.51
N VAL A 158 -4.60 -0.36 2.41
CA VAL A 158 -3.16 -0.18 2.17
C VAL A 158 -2.38 -0.99 3.19
N LEU A 159 -1.42 -1.78 2.73
CA LEU A 159 -0.43 -2.42 3.56
C LEU A 159 0.73 -1.44 3.75
N MET A 160 0.88 -0.88 4.96
CA MET A 160 1.85 0.19 5.24
C MET A 160 3.30 -0.26 5.09
N ASN A 161 3.59 -1.55 5.33
CA ASN A 161 4.93 -2.13 5.22
C ASN A 161 5.40 -2.31 3.77
N THR A 162 4.48 -2.60 2.83
CA THR A 162 4.80 -2.85 1.41
C THR A 162 4.40 -1.69 0.51
N GLY A 163 3.49 -0.80 0.97
CA GLY A 163 2.86 0.22 0.15
C GLY A 163 1.83 -0.34 -0.84
N GLU A 164 1.47 -1.62 -0.72
CA GLU A 164 0.49 -2.26 -1.57
C GLU A 164 -0.92 -1.75 -1.25
N ALA A 165 -1.67 -1.38 -2.29
CA ALA A 165 -2.99 -0.79 -2.15
C ALA A 165 -4.03 -1.56 -2.96
N LYS A 166 -5.18 -1.81 -2.34
CA LYS A 166 -6.36 -2.43 -2.95
C LYS A 166 -7.55 -1.50 -2.84
N LEU A 167 -8.14 -1.14 -3.97
CA LEU A 167 -9.36 -0.34 -4.03
C LEU A 167 -10.54 -1.22 -4.45
N GLU A 168 -11.60 -1.19 -3.69
CA GLU A 168 -12.80 -2.02 -3.87
C GLU A 168 -14.02 -1.14 -4.16
N SER A 169 -14.98 -1.72 -4.87
CA SER A 169 -16.28 -1.09 -5.15
C SER A 169 -17.38 -1.67 -4.24
N CYS A 170 -18.39 -0.88 -3.92
CA CYS A 170 -19.56 -1.28 -3.15
C CYS A 170 -20.84 -1.02 -3.96
N GLY A 171 -21.05 -1.79 -5.01
CA GLY A 171 -22.26 -1.72 -5.85
C GLY A 171 -22.11 -1.05 -7.21
N GLY A 172 -20.97 -0.43 -7.50
CA GLY A 172 -20.63 0.12 -8.82
C GLY A 172 -19.20 -0.24 -9.20
N PRO A 173 -18.72 0.04 -10.40
CA PRO A 173 -17.34 -0.25 -10.78
C PRO A 173 -16.34 0.67 -10.04
N VAL A 174 -15.13 0.17 -9.76
CA VAL A 174 -13.97 1.03 -9.50
C VAL A 174 -13.70 1.86 -10.74
N ARG A 175 -13.47 3.17 -10.57
CA ARG A 175 -13.16 4.09 -11.67
C ARG A 175 -11.73 4.58 -11.53
N ILE A 176 -11.04 4.64 -12.67
CA ILE A 176 -9.69 5.15 -12.74
C ILE A 176 -9.64 6.19 -13.86
N MET A 177 -9.13 7.38 -13.54
CA MET A 177 -8.81 8.43 -14.51
C MET A 177 -7.30 8.61 -14.50
N LEU A 178 -6.66 8.35 -15.62
CA LEU A 178 -5.21 8.47 -15.78
C LEU A 178 -4.88 9.67 -16.67
N ASP A 179 -3.94 10.52 -16.23
CA ASP A 179 -3.38 11.57 -17.09
C ASP A 179 -2.25 10.96 -17.95
N PRO A 180 -2.35 11.03 -19.30
CA PRO A 180 -1.32 10.48 -20.18
C PRO A 180 0.07 11.08 -19.98
N LYS A 181 0.16 12.29 -19.42
CA LYS A 181 1.43 12.98 -19.15
C LYS A 181 2.15 12.45 -17.90
N SER A 182 1.42 11.82 -16.98
CA SER A 182 2.01 11.21 -15.78
C SER A 182 2.75 9.91 -16.07
N GLN A 183 2.52 9.30 -17.25
CA GLN A 183 3.16 8.04 -17.67
C GLN A 183 4.52 8.22 -18.37
N LYS A 184 4.97 9.46 -18.62
CA LYS A 184 6.21 9.75 -19.38
C LYS A 184 7.47 9.97 -18.54
N LYS A 185 7.42 9.76 -17.23
CA LYS A 185 8.60 9.82 -16.35
C LYS A 185 9.03 8.39 -15.99
N GLN A 186 9.66 7.73 -16.94
CA GLN A 186 10.60 6.63 -16.72
C GLN A 186 11.98 7.10 -17.12
#